data_5f6a674e8ef12f04af4ad94d61aa90e3
#
_entry.id   5f6a674e8ef12f04af4ad94d61aa90e3
#
_cell.length_a   1.000
_cell.length_b   1.000
_cell.length_c   1.000
_cell.angle_alpha   90.00
_cell.angle_beta   90.00
_cell.angle_gamma   90.00
#
_symmetry.space_group_name_H-M   'P 1'
#
loop_
_entity.id
_entity.type
_entity.pdbx_description
1 polymer ?
#
loop_
_entity_poly.entity_id
_entity_poly.type
_entity_poly.pdbx_seq_one_letter_code
_entity_poly.pdbx_strand_id
1 'polypeptide(L)'
;GVFEGTDKGAFNPTGILTREQAAKIVAVMLLGEEDANKLSTNSTTFKDVAANRWSAGYIGYCVQQGILAGTGNGNFDPEGELTGLAFAKMMLVALGYDAKVANYVGNDWAINVAADAVNAGIAPKGIVLADAMTREQAAQMAFQTLTADMVYYTNKGTTVIGSDGMQVI
;
A
#
# COMPACT_ATOMS: atom_id res chain seq x y z
N GLY A 1 -9.84 6.95 -12.35
CA GLY A 1 -10.17 5.92 -11.35
C GLY A 1 -8.93 5.32 -10.68
N VAL A 2 -9.16 4.60 -9.59
CA VAL A 2 -8.07 3.93 -8.84
C VAL A 2 -7.32 2.93 -9.71
N PHE A 3 -8.05 2.24 -10.58
CA PHE A 3 -7.50 1.31 -11.56
C PHE A 3 -7.83 1.78 -12.97
N GLU A 4 -6.82 2.17 -13.70
CA GLU A 4 -6.94 2.55 -15.11
C GLU A 4 -6.46 1.41 -16.00
N GLY A 5 -6.93 1.44 -17.26
CA GLY A 5 -6.45 0.52 -18.30
C GLY A 5 -4.99 0.76 -18.65
N THR A 6 -4.43 -0.17 -19.41
CA THR A 6 -3.12 0.00 -20.05
C THR A 6 -3.23 1.01 -21.21
N ASP A 7 -2.11 1.42 -21.81
CA ASP A 7 -2.05 2.29 -22.98
C ASP A 7 -2.93 1.83 -24.16
N LYS A 8 -3.33 0.56 -24.14
CA LYS A 8 -4.24 -0.03 -25.14
C LYS A 8 -5.71 -0.06 -24.68
N GLY A 9 -6.04 0.63 -23.57
CA GLY A 9 -7.39 0.68 -23.00
C GLY A 9 -7.86 -0.60 -22.30
N ALA A 10 -6.99 -1.60 -22.14
CA ALA A 10 -7.31 -2.84 -21.43
C ALA A 10 -6.87 -2.77 -19.96
N PHE A 11 -7.70 -3.26 -19.04
CA PHE A 11 -7.37 -3.30 -17.60
C PHE A 11 -6.19 -4.23 -17.29
N ASN A 12 -5.96 -5.28 -18.08
CA ASN A 12 -4.93 -6.30 -17.88
C ASN A 12 -4.96 -6.89 -16.44
N PRO A 13 -6.03 -7.61 -16.06
CA PRO A 13 -6.22 -8.08 -14.69
C PRO A 13 -5.14 -9.05 -14.21
N THR A 14 -4.57 -9.84 -15.11
CA THR A 14 -3.52 -10.84 -14.82
C THR A 14 -2.10 -10.27 -14.83
N GLY A 15 -1.93 -9.01 -15.25
CA GLY A 15 -0.63 -8.34 -15.18
C GLY A 15 -0.19 -8.15 -13.72
N ILE A 16 1.12 -8.28 -13.47
CA ILE A 16 1.68 -8.08 -12.13
C ILE A 16 1.67 -6.60 -11.76
N LEU A 17 1.31 -6.33 -10.50
CA LEU A 17 1.30 -4.98 -9.94
C LEU A 17 2.72 -4.47 -9.72
N THR A 18 3.02 -3.27 -10.21
CA THR A 18 4.29 -2.60 -9.93
C THR A 18 4.20 -1.69 -8.70
N ARG A 19 5.37 -1.35 -8.14
CA ARG A 19 5.48 -0.47 -6.97
C ARG A 19 4.89 0.92 -7.22
N GLU A 20 5.10 1.48 -8.39
CA GLU A 20 4.52 2.79 -8.75
C GLU A 20 3.01 2.75 -8.96
N GLN A 21 2.48 1.65 -9.51
CA GLN A 21 1.05 1.45 -9.63
C GLN A 21 0.40 1.33 -8.26
N ALA A 22 1.04 0.61 -7.34
CA ALA A 22 0.59 0.52 -5.94
C ALA A 22 0.59 1.90 -5.26
N ALA A 23 1.60 2.73 -5.49
CA ALA A 23 1.64 4.09 -4.95
C ALA A 23 0.44 4.93 -5.43
N LYS A 24 0.08 4.84 -6.71
CA LYS A 24 -1.13 5.51 -7.24
C LYS A 24 -2.41 5.01 -6.56
N ILE A 25 -2.57 3.69 -6.43
CA ILE A 25 -3.74 3.09 -5.78
C ILE A 25 -3.91 3.66 -4.37
N VAL A 26 -2.84 3.61 -3.56
CA VAL A 26 -2.88 4.10 -2.17
C VAL A 26 -3.16 5.59 -2.10
N ALA A 27 -2.48 6.41 -2.91
CA ALA A 27 -2.70 7.86 -2.92
C ALA A 27 -4.17 8.20 -3.27
N VAL A 28 -4.73 7.54 -4.29
CA VAL A 28 -6.14 7.76 -4.68
C VAL A 28 -7.10 7.26 -3.61
N MET A 29 -6.81 6.15 -2.93
CA MET A 29 -7.64 5.64 -1.82
C MET A 29 -7.67 6.61 -0.65
N LEU A 30 -6.55 7.24 -0.30
CA LEU A 30 -6.44 8.10 0.88
C LEU A 30 -6.90 9.54 0.61
N LEU A 31 -6.67 10.08 -0.57
CA LEU A 31 -6.94 11.47 -0.91
C LEU A 31 -8.17 11.68 -1.78
N GLY A 32 -8.63 10.63 -2.45
CA GLY A 32 -9.53 10.75 -3.59
C GLY A 32 -8.78 11.09 -4.87
N GLU A 33 -9.41 10.85 -6.02
CA GLU A 33 -8.78 11.01 -7.34
C GLU A 33 -8.36 12.45 -7.63
N GLU A 34 -9.21 13.40 -7.31
CA GLU A 34 -8.97 14.81 -7.59
C GLU A 34 -7.73 15.36 -6.88
N ASP A 35 -7.59 15.08 -5.58
CA ASP A 35 -6.46 15.56 -4.79
C ASP A 35 -5.19 14.76 -5.04
N ALA A 36 -5.31 13.46 -5.29
CA ALA A 36 -4.18 12.63 -5.67
C ALA A 36 -3.53 13.11 -6.98
N ASN A 37 -4.34 13.58 -7.95
CA ASN A 37 -3.84 14.11 -9.22
C ASN A 37 -3.14 15.48 -9.10
N LYS A 38 -3.30 16.17 -7.97
CA LYS A 38 -2.64 17.44 -7.66
C LYS A 38 -1.31 17.29 -6.93
N LEU A 39 -0.89 16.06 -6.62
CA LEU A 39 0.36 15.81 -5.91
C LEU A 39 1.58 16.33 -6.67
N SER A 40 2.50 16.96 -5.94
CA SER A 40 3.72 17.51 -6.52
C SER A 40 4.64 16.42 -7.07
N THR A 41 5.08 16.57 -8.31
CA THR A 41 6.05 15.68 -8.95
C THR A 41 7.47 15.84 -8.40
N ASN A 42 7.77 16.93 -7.70
CA ASN A 42 9.08 17.19 -7.09
C ASN A 42 9.23 16.64 -5.66
N SER A 43 8.31 15.77 -5.23
CA SER A 43 8.27 15.25 -3.87
C SER A 43 9.20 14.07 -3.59
N THR A 44 9.96 13.60 -4.58
CA THR A 44 10.90 12.48 -4.45
C THR A 44 12.31 12.86 -4.87
N THR A 45 13.31 12.29 -4.15
CA THR A 45 14.73 12.44 -4.44
C THR A 45 15.38 11.13 -4.91
N PHE A 46 14.57 10.12 -5.28
CA PHE A 46 15.07 8.86 -5.79
C PHE A 46 15.72 9.04 -7.16
N LYS A 47 16.88 8.41 -7.36
CA LYS A 47 17.67 8.53 -8.57
C LYS A 47 16.98 7.97 -9.83
N ASP A 48 16.15 6.96 -9.63
CA ASP A 48 15.39 6.22 -10.64
C ASP A 48 13.96 6.72 -10.83
N VAL A 49 13.57 7.80 -10.15
CA VAL A 49 12.26 8.45 -10.29
C VAL A 49 12.46 9.87 -10.76
N ALA A 50 12.40 10.08 -12.08
CA ALA A 50 12.48 11.41 -12.66
C ALA A 50 11.29 12.28 -12.21
N ALA A 51 11.50 13.59 -12.03
CA ALA A 51 10.45 14.51 -11.58
C ALA A 51 9.25 14.58 -12.54
N ASN A 52 9.45 14.31 -13.83
CA ASN A 52 8.38 14.23 -14.82
C ASN A 52 7.78 12.83 -15.00
N ARG A 53 8.21 11.84 -14.19
CA ARG A 53 7.58 10.51 -14.21
C ARG A 53 6.14 10.64 -13.69
N TRP A 54 5.20 10.01 -14.38
CA TRP A 54 3.78 10.07 -14.05
C TRP A 54 3.47 9.68 -12.60
N SER A 55 4.29 8.82 -12.00
CA SER A 55 4.12 8.28 -10.65
C SER A 55 4.85 9.08 -9.56
N ALA A 56 5.68 10.07 -9.92
CA ALA A 56 6.56 10.75 -8.98
C ALA A 56 5.82 11.39 -7.79
N GLY A 57 4.67 12.03 -8.02
CA GLY A 57 3.85 12.62 -6.97
C GLY A 57 3.26 11.57 -6.02
N TYR A 58 2.74 10.46 -6.55
CA TYR A 58 2.17 9.37 -5.76
C TYR A 58 3.25 8.67 -4.91
N ILE A 59 4.43 8.43 -5.49
CA ILE A 59 5.57 7.84 -4.78
C ILE A 59 6.00 8.75 -3.63
N GLY A 60 6.18 10.04 -3.90
CA GLY A 60 6.57 11.02 -2.88
C GLY A 60 5.59 11.07 -1.72
N TYR A 61 4.29 11.10 -2.01
CA TYR A 61 3.25 11.06 -1.00
C TYR A 61 3.32 9.79 -0.14
N CYS A 62 3.36 8.61 -0.76
CA CYS A 62 3.40 7.33 -0.03
C CYS A 62 4.66 7.20 0.84
N VAL A 63 5.80 7.70 0.38
CA VAL A 63 7.05 7.71 1.16
C VAL A 63 6.95 8.67 2.33
N GLN A 64 6.39 9.86 2.13
CA GLN A 64 6.18 10.85 3.20
C GLN A 64 5.23 10.32 4.28
N GLN A 65 4.21 9.54 3.90
CA GLN A 65 3.28 8.90 4.83
C GLN A 65 3.86 7.63 5.49
N GLY A 66 5.07 7.20 5.15
CA GLY A 66 5.68 5.98 5.68
C GLY A 66 5.07 4.68 5.16
N ILE A 67 4.24 4.74 4.11
CA ILE A 67 3.56 3.58 3.51
C ILE A 67 4.51 2.80 2.61
N LEU A 68 5.37 3.51 1.89
CA LEU A 68 6.42 2.95 1.04
C LEU A 68 7.79 3.49 1.44
N ALA A 69 8.81 2.73 1.10
CA ALA A 69 10.20 3.15 1.25
C ALA A 69 11.00 2.81 -0.02
N GLY A 70 12.16 3.43 -0.18
CA GLY A 70 13.10 3.05 -1.23
C GLY A 70 13.68 1.64 -1.00
N THR A 71 14.28 1.09 -2.05
CA THR A 71 14.91 -0.24 -2.03
C THR A 71 16.36 -0.20 -1.53
N GLY A 72 16.89 0.99 -1.26
CA GLY A 72 18.27 1.23 -0.87
C GLY A 72 19.07 1.97 -1.96
N ASN A 73 20.26 2.40 -1.60
CA ASN A 73 21.19 3.12 -2.50
C ASN A 73 20.60 4.36 -3.20
N GLY A 74 19.52 4.92 -2.66
CA GLY A 74 18.82 6.08 -3.22
C GLY A 74 17.87 5.74 -4.37
N ASN A 75 17.49 4.48 -4.54
CA ASN A 75 16.54 4.02 -5.55
C ASN A 75 15.19 3.65 -4.93
N PHE A 76 14.14 3.74 -5.73
CA PHE A 76 12.78 3.33 -5.39
C PHE A 76 12.35 2.03 -6.09
N ASP A 77 12.86 1.80 -7.30
CA ASP A 77 12.47 0.71 -8.20
C ASP A 77 10.98 0.78 -8.60
N PRO A 78 10.56 1.81 -9.35
CA PRO A 78 9.15 2.06 -9.64
C PRO A 78 8.46 0.94 -10.42
N GLU A 79 9.19 0.24 -11.28
CA GLU A 79 8.68 -0.88 -12.09
C GLU A 79 8.86 -2.24 -11.42
N GLY A 80 9.46 -2.28 -10.24
CA GLY A 80 9.61 -3.51 -9.46
C GLY A 80 8.26 -4.12 -9.09
N GLU A 81 8.19 -5.44 -9.14
CA GLU A 81 6.99 -6.20 -8.78
C GLU A 81 6.74 -6.19 -7.28
N LEU A 82 5.47 -6.16 -6.88
CA LEU A 82 5.06 -6.29 -5.49
C LEU A 82 4.47 -7.67 -5.20
N THR A 83 4.86 -8.22 -4.05
CA THR A 83 4.18 -9.39 -3.48
C THR A 83 2.87 -8.96 -2.79
N GLY A 84 1.97 -9.91 -2.60
CA GLY A 84 0.76 -9.70 -1.82
C GLY A 84 1.05 -9.22 -0.39
N LEU A 85 2.11 -9.74 0.25
CA LEU A 85 2.57 -9.27 1.57
C LEU A 85 2.99 -7.81 1.57
N ALA A 86 3.76 -7.38 0.57
CA ALA A 86 4.19 -5.99 0.47
C ALA A 86 2.98 -5.05 0.27
N PHE A 87 2.03 -5.43 -0.57
CA PHE A 87 0.81 -4.65 -0.78
C PHE A 87 -0.12 -4.67 0.44
N ALA A 88 -0.27 -5.82 1.11
CA ALA A 88 -1.03 -5.92 2.36
C ALA A 88 -0.46 -5.01 3.46
N LYS A 89 0.88 -4.95 3.61
CA LYS A 89 1.54 -4.00 4.52
C LYS A 89 1.16 -2.55 4.18
N MET A 90 1.16 -2.16 2.90
CA MET A 90 0.75 -0.82 2.48
C MET A 90 -0.70 -0.53 2.89
N MET A 91 -1.61 -1.48 2.68
CA MET A 91 -3.02 -1.34 3.05
C MET A 91 -3.21 -1.22 4.56
N LEU A 92 -2.53 -2.05 5.37
CA LEU A 92 -2.59 -1.98 6.83
C LEU A 92 -2.07 -0.63 7.35
N VAL A 93 -0.94 -0.13 6.83
CA VAL A 93 -0.43 1.19 7.21
C VAL A 93 -1.42 2.30 6.80
N ALA A 94 -2.07 2.18 5.65
CA ALA A 94 -3.12 3.10 5.22
C ALA A 94 -4.35 3.07 6.15
N LEU A 95 -4.66 1.94 6.77
CA LEU A 95 -5.70 1.80 7.80
C LEU A 95 -5.29 2.38 9.17
N GLY A 96 -4.04 2.76 9.35
CA GLY A 96 -3.53 3.35 10.59
C GLY A 96 -2.63 2.44 11.43
N TYR A 97 -2.31 1.23 10.97
CA TYR A 97 -1.34 0.38 11.67
C TYR A 97 0.04 1.04 11.67
N ASP A 98 0.65 1.15 12.84
CA ASP A 98 2.04 1.59 12.97
C ASP A 98 2.97 0.42 12.70
N ALA A 99 3.80 0.53 11.66
CA ALA A 99 4.66 -0.57 11.21
C ALA A 99 5.70 -1.01 12.27
N LYS A 100 6.08 -0.15 13.21
CA LYS A 100 6.99 -0.50 14.29
C LYS A 100 6.26 -1.21 15.44
N VAL A 101 5.09 -0.70 15.82
CA VAL A 101 4.26 -1.27 16.89
C VAL A 101 3.73 -2.64 16.48
N ALA A 102 3.27 -2.77 15.24
CA ALA A 102 2.77 -4.03 14.67
C ALA A 102 3.89 -4.99 14.22
N ASN A 103 5.17 -4.63 14.46
CA ASN A 103 6.33 -5.43 14.06
C ASN A 103 6.36 -5.80 12.56
N TYR A 104 6.00 -4.85 11.69
CA TYR A 104 6.12 -5.01 10.22
C TYR A 104 7.55 -4.71 9.73
N VAL A 105 8.53 -4.91 10.61
CA VAL A 105 9.96 -4.73 10.36
C VAL A 105 10.75 -5.93 10.90
N GLY A 106 11.98 -6.11 10.42
CA GLY A 106 12.82 -7.24 10.84
C GLY A 106 12.40 -8.58 10.20
N ASN A 107 12.77 -9.70 10.82
CA ASN A 107 12.63 -11.03 10.21
C ASN A 107 11.18 -11.55 10.17
N ASP A 108 10.36 -11.14 11.13
CA ASP A 108 8.99 -11.66 11.32
C ASP A 108 7.92 -10.80 10.64
N TRP A 109 8.33 -9.75 9.92
CA TRP A 109 7.40 -8.79 9.30
C TRP A 109 6.33 -9.45 8.45
N ALA A 110 6.70 -10.48 7.69
CA ALA A 110 5.80 -11.16 6.76
C ALA A 110 4.69 -11.92 7.48
N ILE A 111 5.03 -12.58 8.61
CA ILE A 111 4.07 -13.33 9.43
C ILE A 111 3.09 -12.36 10.07
N ASN A 112 3.58 -11.26 10.63
CA ASN A 112 2.74 -10.26 11.30
C ASN A 112 1.82 -9.56 10.30
N VAL A 113 2.32 -9.18 9.13
CA VAL A 113 1.49 -8.61 8.06
C VAL A 113 0.42 -9.60 7.59
N ALA A 114 0.78 -10.88 7.39
CA ALA A 114 -0.20 -11.89 6.95
C ALA A 114 -1.30 -12.09 7.98
N ALA A 115 -0.94 -12.19 9.26
CA ALA A 115 -1.91 -12.34 10.36
C ALA A 115 -2.87 -11.16 10.45
N ASP A 116 -2.35 -9.94 10.43
CA ASP A 116 -3.16 -8.72 10.52
C ASP A 116 -4.00 -8.49 9.28
N ALA A 117 -3.50 -8.83 8.09
CA ALA A 117 -4.28 -8.74 6.85
C ALA A 117 -5.50 -9.69 6.86
N VAL A 118 -5.35 -10.88 7.43
CA VAL A 118 -6.46 -11.82 7.62
C VAL A 118 -7.43 -11.31 8.69
N ASN A 119 -6.91 -10.87 9.83
CA ASN A 119 -7.73 -10.38 10.96
C ASN A 119 -8.53 -9.12 10.58
N ALA A 120 -7.91 -8.20 9.82
CA ALA A 120 -8.58 -7.01 9.31
C ALA A 120 -9.54 -7.30 8.13
N GLY A 121 -9.58 -8.54 7.64
CA GLY A 121 -10.45 -8.92 6.52
C GLY A 121 -10.03 -8.37 5.16
N ILE A 122 -8.81 -7.86 5.03
CA ILE A 122 -8.33 -7.28 3.77
C ILE A 122 -7.68 -8.29 2.82
N ALA A 123 -7.28 -9.46 3.32
CA ALA A 123 -6.69 -10.51 2.50
C ALA A 123 -7.78 -11.26 1.71
N PRO A 124 -7.80 -11.19 0.36
CA PRO A 124 -8.77 -11.94 -0.44
C PRO A 124 -8.60 -13.44 -0.27
N LYS A 125 -9.71 -14.17 -0.29
CA LYS A 125 -9.70 -15.64 -0.17
C LYS A 125 -8.96 -16.27 -1.35
N GLY A 126 -8.10 -17.24 -1.05
CA GLY A 126 -7.38 -18.02 -2.06
C GLY A 126 -6.14 -17.34 -2.64
N ILE A 127 -5.76 -16.18 -2.14
CA ILE A 127 -4.50 -15.51 -2.50
C ILE A 127 -3.33 -16.14 -1.73
N VAL A 128 -2.21 -16.35 -2.44
CA VAL A 128 -0.91 -16.64 -1.83
C VAL A 128 -0.18 -15.30 -1.67
N LEU A 129 -0.19 -14.74 -0.46
CA LEU A 129 0.37 -13.42 -0.20
C LEU A 129 1.88 -13.31 -0.46
N ALA A 130 2.61 -14.44 -0.44
CA ALA A 130 4.05 -14.45 -0.71
C ALA A 130 4.38 -14.28 -2.20
N ASP A 131 3.43 -14.54 -3.09
CA ASP A 131 3.64 -14.44 -4.53
C ASP A 131 3.51 -12.99 -5.04
N ALA A 132 4.03 -12.74 -6.24
CA ALA A 132 3.80 -11.50 -6.96
C ALA A 132 2.30 -11.29 -7.17
N MET A 133 1.81 -10.10 -6.84
CA MET A 133 0.39 -9.77 -6.84
C MET A 133 -0.07 -9.32 -8.22
N THR A 134 -1.18 -9.88 -8.72
CA THR A 134 -1.79 -9.39 -9.95
C THR A 134 -2.61 -8.12 -9.70
N ARG A 135 -2.88 -7.37 -10.78
CA ARG A 135 -3.70 -6.15 -10.72
C ARG A 135 -5.13 -6.42 -10.24
N GLU A 136 -5.71 -7.57 -10.60
CA GLU A 136 -7.03 -8.00 -10.12
C GLU A 136 -7.02 -8.28 -8.62
N GLN A 137 -6.03 -9.02 -8.13
CA GLN A 137 -5.87 -9.31 -6.71
C GLN A 137 -5.67 -8.01 -5.89
N ALA A 138 -4.89 -7.08 -6.43
CA ALA A 138 -4.68 -5.77 -5.80
C ALA A 138 -5.98 -4.94 -5.75
N ALA A 139 -6.78 -4.97 -6.83
CA ALA A 139 -8.09 -4.32 -6.85
C ALA A 139 -9.02 -4.89 -5.78
N GLN A 140 -9.03 -6.21 -5.63
CA GLN A 140 -9.83 -6.91 -4.65
C GLN A 140 -9.40 -6.58 -3.21
N MET A 141 -8.10 -6.60 -2.93
CA MET A 141 -7.56 -6.23 -1.61
C MET A 141 -7.83 -4.75 -1.30
N ALA A 142 -7.63 -3.85 -2.27
CA ALA A 142 -7.92 -2.43 -2.11
C ALA A 142 -9.39 -2.17 -1.81
N PHE A 143 -10.30 -2.86 -2.50
CA PHE A 143 -11.74 -2.77 -2.23
C PHE A 143 -12.09 -3.25 -0.82
N GLN A 144 -11.54 -4.38 -0.37
CA GLN A 144 -11.74 -4.87 0.99
C GLN A 144 -11.18 -3.89 2.03
N THR A 145 -10.04 -3.25 1.74
CA THR A 145 -9.45 -2.24 2.62
C THR A 145 -10.35 -1.01 2.79
N LEU A 146 -11.06 -0.58 1.75
CA LEU A 146 -12.00 0.55 1.85
C LEU A 146 -13.17 0.28 2.81
N THR A 147 -13.48 -0.97 3.07
CA THR A 147 -14.58 -1.39 3.96
C THR A 147 -14.09 -1.90 5.32
N ALA A 148 -12.76 -1.95 5.52
CA ALA A 148 -12.15 -2.36 6.77
C ALA A 148 -12.12 -1.22 7.79
N ASP A 149 -12.06 -1.59 9.07
CA ASP A 149 -12.00 -0.62 10.16
C ASP A 149 -10.64 0.08 10.22
N MET A 150 -10.68 1.39 10.43
CA MET A 150 -9.48 2.17 10.74
C MET A 150 -9.00 1.85 12.16
N VAL A 151 -7.69 1.85 12.37
CA VAL A 151 -7.08 1.59 13.67
C VAL A 151 -6.40 2.84 14.23
N TYR A 152 -6.51 3.02 15.54
CA TYR A 152 -5.92 4.14 16.27
C TYR A 152 -5.19 3.61 17.50
N TYR A 153 -3.99 4.12 17.73
CA TYR A 153 -3.21 3.81 18.93
C TYR A 153 -3.51 4.85 20.03
N THR A 154 -4.14 4.43 21.11
CA THR A 154 -4.44 5.30 22.26
C THR A 154 -3.22 5.56 23.13
N ASN A 155 -2.31 4.57 23.24
CA ASN A 155 -0.99 4.71 23.83
C ASN A 155 0.01 4.06 22.89
N LYS A 156 1.04 4.78 22.47
CA LYS A 156 2.07 4.21 21.58
C LYS A 156 2.65 2.94 22.19
N GLY A 157 2.27 1.80 21.64
CA GLY A 157 2.83 0.49 21.95
C GLY A 157 2.03 -0.41 22.91
N THR A 158 0.81 -0.04 23.31
CA THR A 158 0.06 -0.89 24.27
C THR A 158 -1.34 -1.28 23.83
N THR A 159 -2.04 -0.49 23.05
CA THR A 159 -3.42 -0.82 22.67
C THR A 159 -3.78 -0.22 21.31
N VAL A 160 -4.36 -1.03 20.44
CA VAL A 160 -4.98 -0.61 19.18
C VAL A 160 -6.48 -0.66 19.34
N ILE A 161 -7.17 0.43 19.04
CA ILE A 161 -8.63 0.49 19.07
C ILE A 161 -9.12 0.73 17.63
N GLY A 162 -9.97 -0.16 17.15
CA GLY A 162 -10.68 0.03 15.89
C GLY A 162 -11.74 1.13 15.98
N SER A 163 -12.20 1.64 14.85
CA SER A 163 -13.19 2.71 14.77
C SER A 163 -14.53 2.39 15.42
N ASP A 164 -14.86 1.11 15.57
CA ASP A 164 -16.03 0.57 16.23
C ASP A 164 -15.79 0.17 17.70
N GLY A 165 -14.64 0.53 18.26
CA GLY A 165 -14.27 0.25 19.65
C GLY A 165 -13.70 -1.15 19.88
N MET A 166 -13.44 -1.93 18.85
CA MET A 166 -12.77 -3.23 18.97
C MET A 166 -11.31 -3.05 19.38
N GLN A 167 -10.90 -3.67 20.48
CA GLN A 167 -9.50 -3.71 20.89
C GLN A 167 -8.78 -4.81 20.14
N VAL A 168 -7.72 -4.45 19.43
CA VAL A 168 -6.75 -5.39 18.88
C VAL A 168 -5.51 -5.32 19.76
N ILE A 169 -5.22 -6.39 20.45
CA ILE A 169 -4.06 -6.51 21.35
C ILE A 169 -2.86 -6.98 20.54
#